data_50aa8c13fb8d0c06daddc13f736b9baa
#
_entry.id   50aa8c13fb8d0c06daddc13f736b9baa
#
_cell.length_a   1.000
_cell.length_b   1.000
_cell.length_c   1.000
_cell.angle_alpha   90.00
_cell.angle_beta   90.00
_cell.angle_gamma   90.00
#
_symmetry.space_group_name_H-M   'P 1'
#
loop_
_entity.id
_entity.type
_entity.pdbx_description
1 polymer ?
#
loop_
_entity_poly.entity_id
_entity_poly.type
_entity_poly.pdbx_seq_one_letter_code
_entity_poly.pdbx_strand_id
1 'polypeptide(L)'
;MRGVAVAAIALTSVMTMAACAKDSGGGSNNSGTGTGAACEFAEAPSAPATSNTSAANGEKVDASTLKVGLAYDIGGRGDASFNDSAAAGLDKALTDFGVKKENTRELSAAPNEDESAKQTRLRQLASEGFSPIIGVGFAYAESMKLVAGEFPNVKFGLVDGSVEGAANVTPLLFAEQEGSFLAGVIAAYQSKKCHVGFVGGVEIPLIQKFEAGYAQGAKTAAPKIQIEKKYITPAGDFTGFQDAPKGQEAAKGQIDKGADVIYQAAGASGKGIFSAAKQGGVLAIGVDSDQYNQATVADTKDVIVSSMLKRVDVAVYDFIKAVAKNDLASLPKVFDLKVDGVGYATSGGKIDAKLQGILEGYKAQIIEGKIKVADKP
;
A
#
# COMPACT_ATOMS: atom_id res chain seq x y z
N MET A 1 -13.44 73.72 33.61
CA MET A 1 -14.78 73.87 34.06
C MET A 1 -15.41 72.47 34.18
N ARG A 2 -15.72 72.20 35.40
CA ARG A 2 -16.87 71.47 35.91
C ARG A 2 -17.17 70.16 35.18
N GLY A 3 -17.19 69.03 35.74
CA GLY A 3 -17.41 68.56 37.12
C GLY A 3 -18.37 67.40 37.09
N VAL A 4 -18.14 66.53 38.02
CA VAL A 4 -19.04 65.66 38.83
C VAL A 4 -19.44 64.35 38.17
N ALA A 5 -19.02 63.21 38.57
CA ALA A 5 -19.00 62.42 39.82
C ALA A 5 -20.32 61.66 40.10
N VAL A 6 -20.12 60.37 40.50
CA VAL A 6 -20.89 59.59 41.50
C VAL A 6 -22.10 58.82 40.93
N ALA A 7 -22.40 57.55 41.23
CA ALA A 7 -22.11 56.68 42.34
C ALA A 7 -22.43 55.21 42.01
N ALA A 8 -21.77 54.35 42.79
CA ALA A 8 -22.01 52.93 42.92
C ALA A 8 -23.33 52.63 43.67
N ILE A 9 -23.95 51.47 43.40
CA ILE A 9 -24.64 50.69 44.46
C ILE A 9 -24.49 49.19 44.10
N ALA A 10 -23.86 48.49 45.01
CA ALA A 10 -23.87 47.04 45.16
C ALA A 10 -25.13 46.61 45.92
N LEU A 11 -25.70 45.47 45.57
CA LEU A 11 -26.46 44.67 46.53
C LEU A 11 -26.35 43.17 46.23
N THR A 12 -25.87 42.50 47.23
CA THR A 12 -25.76 41.09 47.52
C THR A 12 -27.08 40.44 47.91
N SER A 13 -27.25 39.16 47.61
CA SER A 13 -27.89 38.10 48.41
C SER A 13 -27.90 36.81 47.60
N VAL A 14 -27.18 35.76 47.93
CA VAL A 14 -27.07 34.81 49.05
C VAL A 14 -28.27 33.84 49.14
N MET A 15 -27.89 32.56 49.06
CA MET A 15 -28.47 31.33 49.64
C MET A 15 -29.70 30.72 48.95
N THR A 16 -29.85 29.43 48.84
CA THR A 16 -29.40 28.22 49.57
C THR A 16 -29.69 26.97 48.74
N MET A 17 -28.81 26.01 48.78
CA MET A 17 -28.91 24.61 49.25
C MET A 17 -30.20 23.82 48.86
N ALA A 18 -30.17 22.60 48.44
CA ALA A 18 -29.56 21.36 48.81
C ALA A 18 -29.96 20.30 47.76
N ALA A 19 -29.18 19.44 47.43
CA ALA A 19 -28.62 18.17 47.97
C ALA A 19 -29.26 16.90 47.42
N CYS A 20 -28.36 15.99 47.10
CA CYS A 20 -28.49 14.52 47.07
C CYS A 20 -29.20 13.90 45.87
N ALA A 21 -28.60 13.10 45.16
CA ALA A 21 -27.61 12.04 45.14
C ALA A 21 -28.04 10.95 44.16
N LYS A 22 -27.18 10.40 43.49
CA LYS A 22 -26.85 9.00 43.25
C LYS A 22 -26.59 8.66 41.80
N ASP A 23 -25.34 8.57 41.54
CA ASP A 23 -24.56 7.42 41.03
C ASP A 23 -25.04 6.71 39.75
N SER A 24 -24.25 6.81 38.73
CA SER A 24 -23.43 5.75 38.11
C SER A 24 -23.22 6.03 36.61
N GLY A 25 -21.96 5.93 36.18
CA GLY A 25 -21.60 5.78 34.76
C GLY A 25 -20.57 6.77 34.27
N GLY A 26 -19.30 6.45 34.46
CA GLY A 26 -18.18 7.25 34.00
C GLY A 26 -18.13 7.36 32.47
N GLY A 27 -18.26 8.56 31.99
CA GLY A 27 -17.89 8.98 30.63
C GLY A 27 -16.74 9.96 30.74
N SER A 28 -15.55 9.53 30.38
CA SER A 28 -14.38 10.41 30.32
C SER A 28 -14.51 11.36 29.14
N ASN A 29 -14.96 12.56 29.38
CA ASN A 29 -14.87 13.66 28.40
C ASN A 29 -13.44 14.18 28.36
N ASN A 30 -12.72 13.87 27.31
CA ASN A 30 -11.48 14.55 26.98
C ASN A 30 -11.81 15.70 26.03
N SER A 31 -12.01 16.88 26.56
CA SER A 31 -12.22 18.12 25.81
C SER A 31 -10.87 18.66 25.35
N GLY A 32 -10.45 18.26 24.13
CA GLY A 32 -9.38 18.92 23.41
C GLY A 32 -9.96 19.94 22.45
N THR A 33 -9.76 21.22 22.70
CA THR A 33 -10.15 22.35 21.83
C THR A 33 -9.33 22.34 20.55
N GLY A 34 -9.92 21.84 19.46
CA GLY A 34 -9.43 21.98 18.09
C GLY A 34 -10.64 22.11 17.16
N THR A 35 -10.78 23.23 16.50
CA THR A 35 -11.86 23.54 15.55
C THR A 35 -11.62 22.84 14.21
N GLY A 36 -11.74 21.53 14.18
CA GLY A 36 -11.88 20.70 13.00
C GLY A 36 -12.84 19.59 13.39
N ALA A 37 -13.79 19.25 12.53
CA ALA A 37 -14.74 18.18 12.80
C ALA A 37 -13.96 16.86 12.95
N ALA A 38 -13.72 16.44 14.19
CA ALA A 38 -13.16 15.12 14.47
C ALA A 38 -14.07 14.06 13.83
N CYS A 39 -13.49 13.00 13.28
CA CYS A 39 -14.27 11.89 12.76
C CYS A 39 -15.17 11.29 13.84
N GLU A 40 -16.41 11.02 13.48
CA GLU A 40 -17.25 10.12 14.24
C GLU A 40 -16.89 8.70 13.84
N PHE A 41 -16.27 7.96 14.75
CA PHE A 41 -15.84 6.58 14.49
C PHE A 41 -16.97 5.58 14.77
N ALA A 42 -17.08 4.58 13.92
CA ALA A 42 -17.86 3.39 14.19
C ALA A 42 -17.21 2.55 15.31
N GLU A 43 -17.97 1.60 15.86
CA GLU A 43 -17.42 0.65 16.82
C GLU A 43 -16.28 -0.17 16.18
N ALA A 44 -15.10 -0.09 16.77
CA ALA A 44 -13.93 -0.77 16.24
C ALA A 44 -13.92 -2.26 16.67
N PRO A 45 -13.47 -3.17 15.81
CA PRO A 45 -13.30 -4.57 16.19
C PRO A 45 -12.18 -4.71 17.22
N SER A 46 -12.34 -5.68 18.12
CA SER A 46 -11.29 -6.05 19.08
C SER A 46 -10.17 -6.81 18.36
N ALA A 47 -8.93 -6.62 18.82
CA ALA A 47 -7.81 -7.44 18.39
C ALA A 47 -8.12 -8.92 18.69
N PRO A 48 -7.79 -9.86 17.78
CA PRO A 48 -7.91 -11.28 18.07
C PRO A 48 -6.96 -11.66 19.22
N ALA A 49 -7.34 -12.67 20.00
CA ALA A 49 -6.39 -13.26 20.96
C ALA A 49 -5.18 -13.77 20.14
N THR A 50 -3.97 -13.32 20.52
CA THR A 50 -2.72 -13.57 19.79
C THR A 50 -2.57 -15.05 19.42
N SER A 51 -2.63 -15.37 18.15
CA SER A 51 -2.14 -16.64 17.64
C SER A 51 -0.64 -16.48 17.37
N ASN A 52 0.18 -17.23 18.11
CA ASN A 52 1.60 -17.35 17.79
C ASN A 52 1.74 -18.01 16.42
N THR A 53 2.01 -17.23 15.39
CA THR A 53 2.49 -17.77 14.12
C THR A 53 3.91 -18.28 14.36
N SER A 54 4.06 -19.59 14.40
CA SER A 54 5.36 -20.24 14.39
C SER A 54 6.10 -19.80 13.12
N ALA A 55 7.26 -19.16 13.30
CA ALA A 55 8.21 -18.96 12.22
C ALA A 55 8.52 -20.32 11.60
N ALA A 56 8.23 -20.49 10.32
CA ALA A 56 8.58 -21.71 9.59
C ALA A 56 10.09 -21.88 9.67
N ASN A 57 10.54 -23.00 10.23
CA ASN A 57 11.95 -23.39 10.22
C ASN A 57 12.42 -23.41 8.76
N GLY A 58 13.42 -22.57 8.45
CA GLY A 58 13.91 -22.36 7.11
C GLY A 58 14.43 -23.68 6.48
N GLU A 59 13.61 -24.27 5.61
CA GLU A 59 14.03 -25.36 4.75
C GLU A 59 15.17 -24.87 3.85
N LYS A 60 16.32 -25.57 3.86
CA LYS A 60 17.43 -25.24 2.97
C LYS A 60 17.03 -25.54 1.52
N VAL A 61 16.98 -24.52 0.70
CA VAL A 61 16.76 -24.60 -0.73
C VAL A 61 18.07 -24.25 -1.42
N ASP A 62 18.47 -25.03 -2.41
CA ASP A 62 19.63 -24.73 -3.26
C ASP A 62 19.15 -24.30 -4.65
N ALA A 63 19.33 -23.05 -4.96
CA ALA A 63 19.06 -22.46 -6.28
C ALA A 63 20.36 -21.97 -6.97
N SER A 64 21.52 -22.43 -6.55
CA SER A 64 22.84 -21.99 -7.04
C SER A 64 23.05 -22.19 -8.54
N THR A 65 22.28 -23.10 -9.15
CA THR A 65 22.33 -23.40 -10.59
C THR A 65 21.31 -22.62 -11.41
N LEU A 66 20.34 -21.95 -10.77
CA LEU A 66 19.32 -21.18 -11.48
C LEU A 66 19.92 -19.90 -12.09
N LYS A 67 19.43 -19.58 -13.28
CA LYS A 67 19.63 -18.28 -13.92
C LYS A 67 18.32 -17.50 -13.84
N VAL A 68 18.27 -16.44 -13.06
CA VAL A 68 17.05 -15.68 -12.78
C VAL A 68 17.03 -14.37 -13.54
N GLY A 69 16.00 -14.18 -14.39
CA GLY A 69 15.78 -12.93 -15.12
C GLY A 69 14.61 -12.15 -14.52
N LEU A 70 14.79 -10.84 -14.30
CA LEU A 70 13.70 -9.90 -13.98
C LEU A 70 13.55 -8.90 -15.12
N ALA A 71 12.33 -8.77 -15.60
CA ALA A 71 11.91 -7.73 -16.52
C ALA A 71 11.00 -6.75 -15.76
N TYR A 72 11.56 -5.62 -15.34
CA TYR A 72 10.85 -4.60 -14.57
C TYR A 72 9.91 -3.77 -15.44
N ASP A 73 8.84 -3.28 -14.84
CA ASP A 73 7.98 -2.26 -15.41
C ASP A 73 8.67 -0.89 -15.44
N ILE A 74 7.96 0.10 -15.96
CA ILE A 74 8.41 1.49 -16.06
C ILE A 74 8.90 2.00 -14.69
N GLY A 75 10.03 2.69 -14.67
CA GLY A 75 10.68 3.14 -13.45
C GLY A 75 11.85 2.26 -13.00
N GLY A 76 11.77 0.94 -13.16
CA GLY A 76 12.83 0.01 -12.76
C GLY A 76 13.24 0.14 -11.29
N ARG A 77 14.44 -0.33 -10.93
CA ARG A 77 14.99 -0.13 -9.59
C ARG A 77 15.14 1.37 -9.27
N GLY A 78 14.80 1.74 -8.04
CA GLY A 78 14.84 3.11 -7.53
C GLY A 78 13.48 3.82 -7.56
N ASP A 79 12.39 3.09 -7.84
CA ASP A 79 11.03 3.64 -7.76
C ASP A 79 10.55 3.83 -6.31
N ALA A 80 11.24 3.25 -5.34
CA ALA A 80 10.89 3.19 -3.92
C ALA A 80 9.58 2.43 -3.62
N SER A 81 9.08 1.63 -4.55
CA SER A 81 7.76 1.03 -4.51
C SER A 81 7.77 -0.39 -5.08
N PHE A 82 7.14 -0.58 -6.21
CA PHE A 82 6.80 -1.86 -6.85
C PHE A 82 8.02 -2.63 -7.39
N ASN A 83 8.84 -1.96 -8.20
CA ASN A 83 10.02 -2.61 -8.78
C ASN A 83 11.10 -2.87 -7.72
N ASP A 84 11.27 -1.93 -6.76
CA ASP A 84 12.20 -2.14 -5.64
C ASP A 84 11.75 -3.29 -4.74
N SER A 85 10.45 -3.52 -4.59
CA SER A 85 9.93 -4.70 -3.88
C SER A 85 10.30 -6.00 -4.61
N ALA A 86 10.09 -6.06 -5.94
CA ALA A 86 10.50 -7.23 -6.73
C ALA A 86 12.01 -7.50 -6.63
N ALA A 87 12.81 -6.44 -6.70
CA ALA A 87 14.25 -6.49 -6.55
C ALA A 87 14.69 -7.03 -5.19
N ALA A 88 14.02 -6.62 -4.11
CA ALA A 88 14.29 -7.12 -2.76
C ALA A 88 14.04 -8.64 -2.65
N GLY A 89 13.02 -9.16 -3.33
CA GLY A 89 12.76 -10.60 -3.42
C GLY A 89 13.89 -11.36 -4.09
N LEU A 90 14.42 -10.84 -5.20
CA LEU A 90 15.60 -11.41 -5.87
C LEU A 90 16.83 -11.34 -4.97
N ASP A 91 17.13 -10.18 -4.37
CA ASP A 91 18.30 -9.98 -3.50
C ASP A 91 18.25 -10.93 -2.29
N LYS A 92 17.07 -11.18 -1.75
CA LYS A 92 16.87 -12.17 -0.69
C LYS A 92 17.13 -13.60 -1.18
N ALA A 93 16.67 -13.95 -2.39
CA ALA A 93 16.90 -15.27 -2.97
C ALA A 93 18.40 -15.51 -3.27
N LEU A 94 19.15 -14.47 -3.65
CA LEU A 94 20.61 -14.58 -3.78
C LEU A 94 21.26 -15.01 -2.45
N THR A 95 20.82 -14.41 -1.35
CA THR A 95 21.37 -14.65 -0.02
C THR A 95 20.96 -16.02 0.53
N ASP A 96 19.66 -16.34 0.45
CA ASP A 96 19.10 -17.48 1.18
C ASP A 96 19.19 -18.80 0.40
N PHE A 97 19.13 -18.74 -0.94
CA PHE A 97 19.11 -19.92 -1.81
C PHE A 97 20.41 -20.11 -2.60
N GLY A 98 21.38 -19.22 -2.43
CA GLY A 98 22.66 -19.28 -3.10
C GLY A 98 22.60 -19.00 -4.60
N VAL A 99 21.56 -18.30 -5.09
CA VAL A 99 21.54 -17.80 -6.48
C VAL A 99 22.76 -16.92 -6.69
N LYS A 100 23.55 -17.20 -7.71
CA LYS A 100 24.77 -16.44 -7.96
C LYS A 100 24.46 -15.13 -8.67
N LYS A 101 25.12 -14.04 -8.28
CA LYS A 101 24.88 -12.71 -8.90
C LYS A 101 25.15 -12.72 -10.40
N GLU A 102 26.17 -13.43 -10.87
CA GLU A 102 26.47 -13.61 -12.30
C GLU A 102 25.39 -14.39 -13.08
N ASN A 103 24.53 -15.11 -12.36
CA ASN A 103 23.38 -15.82 -12.90
C ASN A 103 22.09 -15.01 -12.82
N THR A 104 22.16 -13.72 -12.53
CA THR A 104 20.99 -12.84 -12.54
C THR A 104 21.08 -11.79 -13.63
N ARG A 105 19.93 -11.42 -14.20
CA ARG A 105 19.84 -10.33 -15.15
C ARG A 105 18.56 -9.55 -14.94
N GLU A 106 18.72 -8.25 -14.87
CA GLU A 106 17.65 -7.30 -14.59
C GLU A 106 17.57 -6.31 -15.75
N LEU A 107 16.39 -6.19 -16.37
CA LEU A 107 16.12 -5.31 -17.50
C LEU A 107 14.87 -4.48 -17.19
N SER A 108 14.88 -3.21 -17.53
CA SER A 108 13.76 -2.29 -17.23
C SER A 108 13.04 -1.86 -18.50
N ALA A 109 11.74 -1.63 -18.37
CA ALA A 109 10.93 -1.02 -19.41
C ALA A 109 11.31 0.46 -19.58
N ALA A 110 11.31 0.91 -20.84
CA ALA A 110 11.45 2.32 -21.16
C ALA A 110 10.09 3.03 -21.08
N PRO A 111 10.06 4.34 -20.83
CA PRO A 111 8.83 5.12 -20.97
C PRO A 111 8.23 5.00 -22.37
N ASN A 112 6.90 4.74 -22.44
CA ASN A 112 6.16 4.65 -23.69
C ASN A 112 6.71 3.64 -24.69
N GLU A 113 7.39 2.59 -24.24
CA GLU A 113 7.83 1.51 -25.12
C GLU A 113 6.62 0.71 -25.67
N ASP A 114 6.79 0.20 -26.88
CA ASP A 114 5.80 -0.68 -27.50
C ASP A 114 5.89 -2.14 -27.00
N GLU A 115 4.90 -2.94 -27.39
CA GLU A 115 4.88 -4.37 -27.04
C GLU A 115 6.09 -5.12 -27.63
N SER A 116 6.63 -4.70 -28.78
CA SER A 116 7.78 -5.36 -29.40
C SER A 116 9.04 -5.23 -28.55
N ALA A 117 9.21 -4.11 -27.84
CA ALA A 117 10.33 -3.92 -26.91
C ALA A 117 10.24 -4.86 -25.72
N LYS A 118 9.02 -5.04 -25.13
CA LYS A 118 8.79 -5.99 -24.04
C LYS A 118 9.05 -7.44 -24.49
N GLN A 119 8.55 -7.81 -25.68
CA GLN A 119 8.79 -9.14 -26.27
C GLN A 119 10.30 -9.37 -26.49
N THR A 120 11.01 -8.39 -27.03
CA THR A 120 12.45 -8.46 -27.26
C THR A 120 13.21 -8.70 -25.96
N ARG A 121 12.84 -8.00 -24.90
CA ARG A 121 13.42 -8.16 -23.57
C ARG A 121 13.20 -9.56 -23.00
N LEU A 122 11.98 -10.08 -23.10
CA LEU A 122 11.68 -11.44 -22.63
C LEU A 122 12.40 -12.51 -23.47
N ARG A 123 12.43 -12.37 -24.82
CA ARG A 123 13.17 -13.28 -25.71
C ARG A 123 14.66 -13.24 -25.44
N GLN A 124 15.21 -12.07 -25.15
CA GLN A 124 16.62 -11.92 -24.80
C GLN A 124 16.94 -12.75 -23.56
N LEU A 125 16.18 -12.60 -22.48
CA LEU A 125 16.38 -13.38 -21.26
C LEU A 125 16.24 -14.89 -21.53
N ALA A 126 15.20 -15.29 -22.25
CA ALA A 126 14.95 -16.71 -22.54
C ALA A 126 16.04 -17.33 -23.42
N SER A 127 16.50 -16.62 -24.48
CA SER A 127 17.56 -17.12 -25.38
C SER A 127 18.95 -17.17 -24.72
N GLU A 128 19.19 -16.33 -23.70
CA GLU A 128 20.40 -16.38 -22.87
C GLU A 128 20.34 -17.48 -21.79
N GLY A 129 19.24 -18.25 -21.75
CA GLY A 129 19.07 -19.41 -20.88
C GLY A 129 18.63 -19.06 -19.46
N PHE A 130 17.99 -17.90 -19.25
CA PHE A 130 17.38 -17.58 -17.96
C PHE A 130 16.08 -18.36 -17.77
N SER A 131 15.94 -18.99 -16.63
CA SER A 131 14.73 -19.64 -16.10
C SER A 131 14.92 -19.81 -14.59
N PRO A 132 14.08 -19.18 -13.74
CA PRO A 132 12.86 -18.44 -14.08
C PRO A 132 13.09 -17.04 -14.69
N ILE A 133 12.09 -16.56 -15.44
CA ILE A 133 11.98 -15.18 -15.89
C ILE A 133 10.73 -14.57 -15.26
N ILE A 134 10.86 -13.42 -14.60
CA ILE A 134 9.77 -12.77 -13.91
C ILE A 134 9.47 -11.43 -14.61
N GLY A 135 8.28 -11.32 -15.18
CA GLY A 135 7.72 -10.04 -15.64
C GLY A 135 7.10 -9.32 -14.44
N VAL A 136 7.66 -8.17 -14.10
CA VAL A 136 7.19 -7.35 -12.99
C VAL A 136 6.18 -6.35 -13.53
N GLY A 137 4.89 -6.69 -13.40
CA GLY A 137 3.78 -5.86 -13.81
C GLY A 137 2.92 -6.46 -14.92
N PHE A 138 1.62 -6.19 -14.82
CA PHE A 138 0.57 -6.67 -15.73
C PHE A 138 0.84 -6.30 -17.21
N ALA A 139 1.59 -5.23 -17.45
CA ALA A 139 1.92 -4.76 -18.79
C ALA A 139 2.74 -5.78 -19.63
N TYR A 140 3.29 -6.82 -18.98
CA TYR A 140 3.97 -7.90 -19.67
C TYR A 140 3.03 -9.03 -20.16
N ALA A 141 1.73 -9.04 -19.81
CA ALA A 141 0.84 -10.17 -20.03
C ALA A 141 0.78 -10.59 -21.53
N GLU A 142 0.53 -9.66 -22.43
CA GLU A 142 0.43 -9.95 -23.87
C GLU A 142 1.78 -10.39 -24.46
N SER A 143 2.86 -9.71 -24.11
CA SER A 143 4.20 -10.08 -24.54
C SER A 143 4.61 -11.45 -24.00
N MET A 144 4.28 -11.75 -22.75
CA MET A 144 4.62 -13.04 -22.11
C MET A 144 3.82 -14.19 -22.72
N LYS A 145 2.56 -13.95 -23.11
CA LYS A 145 1.73 -14.93 -23.84
C LYS A 145 2.41 -15.44 -25.10
N LEU A 146 2.96 -14.54 -25.90
CA LEU A 146 3.65 -14.88 -27.14
C LEU A 146 5.00 -15.58 -26.84
N VAL A 147 5.83 -14.98 -26.00
CA VAL A 147 7.20 -15.46 -25.75
C VAL A 147 7.20 -16.79 -24.99
N ALA A 148 6.25 -17.01 -24.07
CA ALA A 148 6.14 -18.28 -23.37
C ALA A 148 5.83 -19.45 -24.33
N GLY A 149 5.07 -19.23 -25.39
CA GLY A 149 4.85 -20.22 -26.45
C GLY A 149 6.10 -20.55 -27.25
N GLU A 150 7.00 -19.58 -27.45
CA GLU A 150 8.29 -19.78 -28.14
C GLU A 150 9.30 -20.55 -27.28
N PHE A 151 9.19 -20.44 -25.95
CA PHE A 151 10.11 -21.04 -24.98
C PHE A 151 9.39 -21.93 -23.95
N PRO A 152 8.83 -23.09 -24.38
CA PRO A 152 7.95 -23.91 -23.52
C PRO A 152 8.65 -24.49 -22.27
N ASN A 153 9.97 -24.57 -22.25
CA ASN A 153 10.75 -25.10 -21.13
C ASN A 153 11.15 -24.03 -20.11
N VAL A 154 10.99 -22.74 -20.43
CA VAL A 154 11.27 -21.64 -19.52
C VAL A 154 10.10 -21.46 -18.56
N LYS A 155 10.40 -21.28 -17.28
CA LYS A 155 9.40 -20.94 -16.26
C LYS A 155 9.26 -19.43 -16.17
N PHE A 156 8.05 -18.94 -16.42
CA PHE A 156 7.73 -17.53 -16.31
C PHE A 156 6.88 -17.25 -15.08
N GLY A 157 7.15 -16.16 -14.38
CA GLY A 157 6.27 -15.58 -13.37
C GLY A 157 5.74 -14.23 -13.86
N LEU A 158 4.46 -13.95 -13.67
CA LEU A 158 3.87 -12.67 -14.04
C LEU A 158 3.24 -12.02 -12.81
N VAL A 159 3.85 -10.92 -12.36
CA VAL A 159 3.31 -10.11 -11.26
C VAL A 159 2.13 -9.29 -11.78
N ASP A 160 1.04 -9.27 -11.01
CA ASP A 160 -0.18 -8.50 -11.31
C ASP A 160 -0.94 -8.90 -12.56
N GLY A 161 -0.66 -10.08 -13.10
CA GLY A 161 -1.32 -10.53 -14.30
C GLY A 161 -1.42 -12.05 -14.40
N SER A 162 -2.20 -12.50 -15.36
CA SER A 162 -2.34 -13.91 -15.73
C SER A 162 -2.34 -14.04 -17.25
N VAL A 163 -1.89 -15.19 -17.73
CA VAL A 163 -1.89 -15.55 -19.16
C VAL A 163 -2.67 -16.85 -19.34
N GLU A 164 -3.81 -16.76 -19.98
CA GLU A 164 -4.62 -17.94 -20.29
C GLU A 164 -3.93 -18.82 -21.35
N GLY A 165 -3.95 -20.14 -21.13
CA GLY A 165 -3.42 -21.14 -22.05
C GLY A 165 -1.91 -21.32 -22.07
N ALA A 166 -1.15 -20.61 -21.23
CA ALA A 166 0.29 -20.74 -21.11
C ALA A 166 0.66 -21.51 -19.83
N ALA A 167 0.86 -22.83 -19.94
CA ALA A 167 1.13 -23.70 -18.80
C ALA A 167 2.47 -23.43 -18.09
N ASN A 168 3.38 -22.71 -18.73
CA ASN A 168 4.69 -22.34 -18.19
C ASN A 168 4.71 -20.90 -17.63
N VAL A 169 3.55 -20.21 -17.56
CA VAL A 169 3.40 -18.90 -16.93
C VAL A 169 2.63 -19.05 -15.62
N THR A 170 3.24 -18.65 -14.52
CA THR A 170 2.65 -18.66 -13.18
C THR A 170 2.17 -17.26 -12.83
N PRO A 171 0.87 -17.04 -12.56
CA PRO A 171 0.38 -15.76 -12.09
C PRO A 171 0.78 -15.51 -10.63
N LEU A 172 1.25 -14.30 -10.33
CA LEU A 172 1.57 -13.84 -8.99
C LEU A 172 0.62 -12.66 -8.69
N LEU A 173 -0.58 -13.00 -8.19
CA LEU A 173 -1.70 -12.07 -7.99
C LEU A 173 -1.82 -11.67 -6.53
N PHE A 174 -2.36 -10.46 -6.28
CA PHE A 174 -2.52 -9.92 -4.94
C PHE A 174 -3.96 -9.49 -4.66
N ALA A 175 -4.31 -9.50 -3.37
CA ALA A 175 -5.57 -8.93 -2.87
C ALA A 175 -5.35 -7.46 -2.45
N GLU A 176 -5.06 -6.59 -3.43
CA GLU A 176 -4.71 -5.18 -3.20
C GLU A 176 -5.79 -4.44 -2.41
N GLN A 177 -7.06 -4.77 -2.67
CA GLN A 177 -8.18 -4.18 -1.95
C GLN A 177 -8.15 -4.47 -0.45
N GLU A 178 -7.65 -5.64 -0.02
CA GLU A 178 -7.61 -6.00 1.40
C GLU A 178 -6.56 -5.19 2.16
N GLY A 179 -5.34 -5.06 1.62
CA GLY A 179 -4.32 -4.19 2.20
C GLY A 179 -4.72 -2.72 2.18
N SER A 180 -5.36 -2.27 1.10
CA SER A 180 -5.85 -0.89 0.97
C SER A 180 -7.02 -0.58 1.91
N PHE A 181 -7.83 -1.58 2.28
CA PHE A 181 -8.83 -1.41 3.34
C PHE A 181 -8.16 -0.98 4.66
N LEU A 182 -7.09 -1.65 5.05
CA LEU A 182 -6.33 -1.28 6.25
C LEU A 182 -5.71 0.12 6.13
N ALA A 183 -5.20 0.48 4.94
CA ALA A 183 -4.73 1.85 4.68
C ALA A 183 -5.85 2.89 4.84
N GLY A 184 -7.07 2.57 4.42
CA GLY A 184 -8.25 3.41 4.62
C GLY A 184 -8.61 3.60 6.10
N VAL A 185 -8.55 2.54 6.89
CA VAL A 185 -8.72 2.61 8.35
C VAL A 185 -7.63 3.50 8.96
N ILE A 186 -6.37 3.31 8.59
CA ILE A 186 -5.25 4.16 9.06
C ILE A 186 -5.52 5.62 8.73
N ALA A 187 -5.90 5.93 7.49
CA ALA A 187 -6.19 7.29 7.07
C ALA A 187 -7.29 7.94 7.91
N ALA A 188 -8.38 7.21 8.19
CA ALA A 188 -9.48 7.70 9.01
C ALA A 188 -9.02 8.06 10.44
N TYR A 189 -8.21 7.18 11.07
CA TYR A 189 -7.72 7.41 12.43
C TYR A 189 -6.62 8.47 12.52
N GLN A 190 -5.87 8.72 11.44
CA GLN A 190 -4.83 9.75 11.38
C GLN A 190 -5.37 11.12 10.94
N SER A 191 -6.53 11.17 10.31
CA SER A 191 -7.15 12.42 9.85
C SER A 191 -7.68 13.24 11.01
N LYS A 192 -7.36 14.53 11.03
CA LYS A 192 -7.88 15.52 11.98
C LYS A 192 -9.11 16.26 11.46
N LYS A 193 -9.27 16.28 10.12
CA LYS A 193 -10.35 17.00 9.44
C LYS A 193 -11.48 16.08 8.96
N CYS A 194 -11.36 14.77 9.17
CA CYS A 194 -12.25 13.76 8.60
C CYS A 194 -12.35 13.86 7.08
N HIS A 195 -11.23 14.18 6.43
CA HIS A 195 -11.14 14.41 5.00
C HIS A 195 -9.81 13.85 4.48
N VAL A 196 -9.88 12.81 3.68
CA VAL A 196 -8.72 12.07 3.19
C VAL A 196 -8.71 12.01 1.67
N GLY A 197 -7.57 11.62 1.09
CA GLY A 197 -7.41 11.56 -0.35
C GLY A 197 -6.79 10.26 -0.82
N PHE A 198 -7.10 9.90 -2.06
CA PHE A 198 -6.48 8.81 -2.82
C PHE A 198 -5.93 9.33 -4.14
N VAL A 199 -4.68 9.00 -4.45
CA VAL A 199 -4.07 9.29 -5.76
C VAL A 199 -3.59 7.99 -6.39
N GLY A 200 -4.25 7.58 -7.47
CA GLY A 200 -3.82 6.46 -8.32
C GLY A 200 -2.94 6.92 -9.47
N GLY A 201 -1.98 6.10 -9.89
CA GLY A 201 -1.12 6.40 -11.03
C GLY A 201 -1.90 6.43 -12.34
N VAL A 202 -2.56 5.34 -12.68
CA VAL A 202 -3.33 5.16 -13.92
C VAL A 202 -4.72 4.63 -13.60
N GLU A 203 -5.74 5.13 -14.28
CA GLU A 203 -7.13 4.69 -14.09
C GLU A 203 -7.40 3.36 -14.78
N ILE A 204 -7.02 2.26 -14.13
CA ILE A 204 -7.20 0.88 -14.60
C ILE A 204 -7.79 0.00 -13.51
N PRO A 205 -8.40 -1.15 -13.85
CA PRO A 205 -9.03 -2.05 -12.88
C PRO A 205 -8.12 -2.46 -11.72
N LEU A 206 -6.82 -2.65 -11.97
CA LEU A 206 -5.86 -2.98 -10.93
C LEU A 206 -5.76 -1.86 -9.88
N ILE A 207 -5.62 -0.61 -10.32
CA ILE A 207 -5.48 0.53 -9.39
C ILE A 207 -6.83 0.90 -8.74
N GLN A 208 -7.93 0.58 -9.41
CA GLN A 208 -9.28 0.72 -8.83
C GLN A 208 -9.51 -0.21 -7.63
N LYS A 209 -8.85 -1.37 -7.52
CA LYS A 209 -8.89 -2.20 -6.32
C LYS A 209 -8.32 -1.47 -5.10
N PHE A 210 -7.21 -0.74 -5.27
CA PHE A 210 -6.63 0.07 -4.19
C PHE A 210 -7.59 1.18 -3.74
N GLU A 211 -8.21 1.89 -4.69
CA GLU A 211 -9.22 2.90 -4.39
C GLU A 211 -10.41 2.31 -3.63
N ALA A 212 -10.97 1.22 -4.13
CA ALA A 212 -12.16 0.59 -3.57
C ALA A 212 -11.92 0.13 -2.13
N GLY A 213 -10.85 -0.63 -1.89
CA GLY A 213 -10.48 -1.09 -0.56
C GLY A 213 -10.25 0.09 0.39
N TYR A 214 -9.48 1.08 -0.03
CA TYR A 214 -9.22 2.28 0.74
C TYR A 214 -10.51 3.03 1.14
N ALA A 215 -11.36 3.29 0.17
CA ALA A 215 -12.61 4.01 0.41
C ALA A 215 -13.54 3.22 1.35
N GLN A 216 -13.62 1.91 1.19
CA GLN A 216 -14.41 1.05 2.07
C GLN A 216 -13.84 1.05 3.49
N GLY A 217 -12.52 0.89 3.67
CA GLY A 217 -11.88 0.89 4.98
C GLY A 217 -12.06 2.20 5.72
N ALA A 218 -11.85 3.33 5.04
CA ALA A 218 -12.04 4.65 5.60
C ALA A 218 -13.50 4.88 6.06
N LYS A 219 -14.48 4.52 5.22
CA LYS A 219 -15.91 4.65 5.56
C LYS A 219 -16.37 3.65 6.61
N THR A 220 -15.77 2.46 6.66
CA THR A 220 -16.06 1.48 7.72
C THR A 220 -15.61 2.00 9.08
N ALA A 221 -14.43 2.62 9.14
CA ALA A 221 -13.93 3.22 10.38
C ALA A 221 -14.65 4.53 10.75
N ALA A 222 -14.93 5.40 9.76
CA ALA A 222 -15.55 6.69 9.95
C ALA A 222 -16.61 6.95 8.86
N PRO A 223 -17.90 6.61 9.09
CA PRO A 223 -18.94 6.60 8.06
C PRO A 223 -19.17 7.94 7.34
N LYS A 224 -18.84 9.05 7.99
CA LYS A 224 -19.03 10.41 7.43
C LYS A 224 -17.75 11.01 6.83
N ILE A 225 -16.66 10.22 6.75
CA ILE A 225 -15.38 10.72 6.22
C ILE A 225 -15.51 11.13 4.75
N GLN A 226 -14.93 12.27 4.41
CA GLN A 226 -14.84 12.75 3.04
C GLN A 226 -13.61 12.13 2.37
N ILE A 227 -13.75 11.74 1.11
CA ILE A 227 -12.70 11.09 0.34
C ILE A 227 -12.57 11.77 -1.01
N GLU A 228 -11.43 12.43 -1.25
CA GLU A 228 -11.04 12.89 -2.57
C GLU A 228 -10.36 11.76 -3.34
N LYS A 229 -10.56 11.70 -4.65
CA LYS A 229 -9.91 10.72 -5.51
C LYS A 229 -9.42 11.35 -6.81
N LYS A 230 -8.26 10.93 -7.26
CA LYS A 230 -7.66 11.38 -8.52
C LYS A 230 -6.75 10.30 -9.09
N TYR A 231 -6.81 10.11 -10.39
CA TYR A 231 -5.80 9.38 -11.15
C TYR A 231 -4.92 10.39 -11.89
N ILE A 232 -3.61 10.09 -11.97
CA ILE A 232 -2.64 10.98 -12.63
C ILE A 232 -2.87 10.95 -14.14
N THR A 233 -3.10 9.74 -14.70
CA THR A 233 -3.38 9.56 -16.12
C THR A 233 -4.57 8.61 -16.36
N PRO A 234 -5.25 8.72 -17.51
CA PRO A 234 -6.29 7.76 -17.91
C PRO A 234 -5.69 6.41 -18.31
N ALA A 235 -6.56 5.41 -18.48
CA ALA A 235 -6.18 4.10 -19.01
C ALA A 235 -5.44 4.23 -20.36
N GLY A 236 -4.36 3.45 -20.50
CA GLY A 236 -3.51 3.45 -21.70
C GLY A 236 -2.32 4.40 -21.65
N ASP A 237 -2.29 5.35 -20.72
CA ASP A 237 -1.11 6.19 -20.46
C ASP A 237 -0.44 5.79 -19.15
N PHE A 238 0.56 4.92 -19.24
CA PHE A 238 1.29 4.39 -18.08
C PHE A 238 2.32 5.35 -17.49
N THR A 239 2.53 6.53 -18.10
CA THR A 239 3.43 7.56 -17.54
C THR A 239 2.98 8.04 -16.16
N GLY A 240 1.71 7.85 -15.80
CA GLY A 240 1.17 8.13 -14.46
C GLY A 240 1.89 7.40 -13.32
N PHE A 241 2.64 6.33 -13.61
CA PHE A 241 3.46 5.64 -12.60
C PHE A 241 4.87 6.22 -12.44
N GLN A 242 5.32 7.20 -13.28
CA GLN A 242 6.66 7.77 -13.16
C GLN A 242 6.71 9.30 -13.40
N ASP A 243 5.60 10.00 -13.19
CA ASP A 243 5.50 11.45 -13.31
C ASP A 243 5.32 12.10 -11.93
N ALA A 244 6.43 12.26 -11.19
CA ALA A 244 6.39 12.86 -9.85
C ALA A 244 5.82 14.29 -9.84
N PRO A 245 6.10 15.18 -10.82
CA PRO A 245 5.44 16.49 -10.91
C PRO A 245 3.92 16.41 -10.99
N LYS A 246 3.35 15.56 -11.84
CA LYS A 246 1.90 15.38 -11.91
C LYS A 246 1.33 14.73 -10.63
N GLY A 247 2.08 13.80 -10.01
CA GLY A 247 1.72 13.25 -8.70
C GLY A 247 1.62 14.33 -7.64
N GLN A 248 2.58 15.27 -7.62
CA GLN A 248 2.58 16.41 -6.71
C GLN A 248 1.38 17.32 -6.94
N GLU A 249 1.05 17.63 -8.18
CA GLU A 249 -0.10 18.45 -8.55
C GLU A 249 -1.42 17.79 -8.13
N ALA A 250 -1.57 16.48 -8.37
CA ALA A 250 -2.76 15.73 -7.99
C ALA A 250 -3.00 15.74 -6.48
N ALA A 251 -1.95 15.50 -5.69
CA ALA A 251 -2.02 15.53 -4.24
C ALA A 251 -2.30 16.94 -3.72
N LYS A 252 -1.63 17.97 -4.28
CA LYS A 252 -1.87 19.37 -3.91
C LYS A 252 -3.34 19.75 -4.12
N GLY A 253 -3.94 19.35 -5.23
CA GLY A 253 -5.36 19.65 -5.50
C GLY A 253 -6.32 19.03 -4.47
N GLN A 254 -5.98 17.89 -3.87
CA GLN A 254 -6.77 17.28 -2.79
C GLN A 254 -6.53 17.98 -1.45
N ILE A 255 -5.28 18.36 -1.17
CA ILE A 255 -4.89 19.11 0.04
C ILE A 255 -5.59 20.48 0.06
N ASP A 256 -5.63 21.17 -1.08
CA ASP A 256 -6.31 22.47 -1.22
C ASP A 256 -7.83 22.38 -0.97
N LYS A 257 -8.43 21.21 -1.20
CA LYS A 257 -9.84 20.92 -0.86
C LYS A 257 -10.04 20.51 0.60
N GLY A 258 -8.97 20.31 1.36
CA GLY A 258 -9.01 20.04 2.79
C GLY A 258 -8.56 18.64 3.22
N ALA A 259 -8.21 17.75 2.31
CA ALA A 259 -7.68 16.44 2.66
C ALA A 259 -6.38 16.58 3.49
N ASP A 260 -6.27 15.84 4.59
CA ASP A 260 -5.13 15.91 5.50
C ASP A 260 -4.38 14.58 5.68
N VAL A 261 -4.81 13.53 4.99
CA VAL A 261 -4.07 12.28 4.80
C VAL A 261 -4.24 11.83 3.35
N ILE A 262 -3.13 11.66 2.62
CA ILE A 262 -3.16 11.24 1.21
C ILE A 262 -2.57 9.83 1.07
N TYR A 263 -3.37 8.88 0.61
CA TYR A 263 -2.89 7.56 0.21
C TYR A 263 -2.56 7.56 -1.28
N GLN A 264 -1.42 6.98 -1.64
CA GLN A 264 -1.00 6.88 -3.04
C GLN A 264 -0.83 5.42 -3.49
N ALA A 265 -1.26 5.13 -4.72
CA ALA A 265 -0.98 3.92 -5.47
C ALA A 265 -0.48 4.32 -6.87
N ALA A 266 0.72 4.91 -6.93
CA ALA A 266 1.20 5.64 -8.10
C ALA A 266 2.68 5.37 -8.46
N GLY A 267 3.28 4.30 -7.93
CA GLY A 267 4.66 3.95 -8.22
C GLY A 267 5.64 5.09 -7.92
N ALA A 268 6.58 5.35 -8.84
CA ALA A 268 7.58 6.42 -8.67
C ALA A 268 6.97 7.84 -8.59
N SER A 269 5.75 8.05 -9.12
CA SER A 269 5.02 9.32 -8.96
C SER A 269 4.69 9.62 -7.50
N GLY A 270 4.66 8.61 -6.63
CA GLY A 270 4.48 8.75 -5.18
C GLY A 270 5.46 9.71 -4.51
N LYS A 271 6.68 9.85 -5.06
CA LYS A 271 7.68 10.82 -4.56
C LYS A 271 7.15 12.26 -4.61
N GLY A 272 6.44 12.62 -5.68
CA GLY A 272 5.80 13.93 -5.81
C GLY A 272 4.64 14.10 -4.82
N ILE A 273 3.87 13.03 -4.59
CA ILE A 273 2.76 13.05 -3.64
C ILE A 273 3.27 13.29 -2.21
N PHE A 274 4.35 12.61 -1.80
CA PHE A 274 4.98 12.86 -0.50
C PHE A 274 5.54 14.29 -0.38
N SER A 275 6.08 14.82 -1.48
CA SER A 275 6.55 16.22 -1.52
C SER A 275 5.39 17.20 -1.31
N ALA A 276 4.24 16.98 -1.95
CA ALA A 276 3.04 17.79 -1.72
C ALA A 276 2.52 17.68 -0.28
N ALA A 277 2.49 16.46 0.27
CA ALA A 277 2.07 16.25 1.66
C ALA A 277 2.97 17.01 2.63
N LYS A 278 4.29 16.97 2.44
CA LYS A 278 5.26 17.70 3.27
C LYS A 278 5.07 19.22 3.15
N GLN A 279 4.93 19.74 1.95
CA GLN A 279 4.69 21.17 1.71
C GLN A 279 3.36 21.65 2.29
N GLY A 280 2.32 20.80 2.23
CA GLY A 280 1.01 21.09 2.77
C GLY A 280 0.87 20.84 4.28
N GLY A 281 1.90 20.31 4.94
CA GLY A 281 1.86 19.96 6.38
C GLY A 281 0.82 18.88 6.70
N VAL A 282 0.55 17.97 5.76
CA VAL A 282 -0.39 16.86 5.89
C VAL A 282 0.34 15.52 5.88
N LEU A 283 -0.38 14.43 6.14
CA LEU A 283 0.18 13.10 6.23
C LEU A 283 0.02 12.34 4.89
N ALA A 284 0.84 11.29 4.72
CA ALA A 284 0.75 10.43 3.57
C ALA A 284 0.85 8.95 3.96
N ILE A 285 0.23 8.09 3.14
CA ILE A 285 0.35 6.64 3.21
C ILE A 285 0.98 6.17 1.89
N GLY A 286 2.04 5.37 2.02
CA GLY A 286 2.76 4.79 0.90
C GLY A 286 2.14 3.49 0.39
N VAL A 287 2.80 2.86 -0.59
CA VAL A 287 2.34 1.65 -1.26
C VAL A 287 3.50 0.69 -1.58
N ASP A 288 3.18 -0.58 -1.77
CA ASP A 288 4.03 -1.71 -2.14
C ASP A 288 5.09 -2.03 -1.09
N SER A 289 6.09 -1.17 -0.95
CA SER A 289 7.20 -1.29 0.00
C SER A 289 6.96 -0.47 1.27
N ASP A 290 7.68 -0.75 2.33
CA ASP A 290 7.76 0.15 3.49
C ASP A 290 8.53 1.42 3.10
N GLN A 291 7.82 2.40 2.55
CA GLN A 291 8.41 3.59 1.95
C GLN A 291 9.04 4.54 2.98
N TYR A 292 8.66 4.45 4.25
CA TYR A 292 9.34 5.19 5.33
C TYR A 292 10.85 4.88 5.38
N ASN A 293 11.22 3.63 5.07
CA ASN A 293 12.60 3.15 5.09
C ASN A 293 13.34 3.25 3.75
N GLN A 294 12.68 3.75 2.70
CA GLN A 294 13.29 3.88 1.38
C GLN A 294 14.19 5.11 1.28
N ALA A 295 15.45 4.92 0.87
CA ALA A 295 16.44 6.00 0.78
C ALA A 295 16.03 7.13 -0.18
N THR A 296 15.33 6.77 -1.27
CA THR A 296 14.94 7.74 -2.32
C THR A 296 13.79 8.66 -1.91
N VAL A 297 13.16 8.44 -0.74
CA VAL A 297 12.12 9.32 -0.17
C VAL A 297 12.47 9.77 1.26
N ALA A 298 13.74 9.63 1.65
CA ALA A 298 14.21 9.98 3.01
C ALA A 298 13.87 11.41 3.43
N ASP A 299 13.88 12.35 2.49
CA ASP A 299 13.59 13.78 2.75
C ASP A 299 12.11 14.02 3.09
N THR A 300 11.21 13.07 2.81
CA THR A 300 9.77 13.18 3.03
C THR A 300 9.24 12.14 4.01
N LYS A 301 10.09 11.30 4.60
CA LYS A 301 9.67 10.21 5.47
C LYS A 301 8.87 10.65 6.70
N ASP A 302 9.08 11.87 7.16
CA ASP A 302 8.41 12.47 8.33
C ASP A 302 6.89 12.60 8.15
N VAL A 303 6.40 12.67 6.91
CA VAL A 303 4.96 12.69 6.61
C VAL A 303 4.39 11.30 6.33
N ILE A 304 5.21 10.27 6.12
CA ILE A 304 4.75 8.91 5.84
C ILE A 304 4.36 8.23 7.16
N VAL A 305 3.07 7.96 7.32
CA VAL A 305 2.54 7.35 8.57
C VAL A 305 2.49 5.83 8.52
N SER A 306 2.38 5.28 7.33
CA SER A 306 2.37 3.86 7.03
C SER A 306 2.60 3.67 5.53
N SER A 307 2.71 2.43 5.10
CA SER A 307 2.59 2.02 3.69
C SER A 307 1.66 0.82 3.61
N MET A 308 0.76 0.80 2.64
CA MET A 308 0.07 -0.43 2.26
C MET A 308 1.11 -1.35 1.64
N LEU A 309 1.43 -2.43 2.32
CA LEU A 309 2.40 -3.40 1.85
C LEU A 309 1.76 -4.34 0.83
N LYS A 310 2.34 -4.40 -0.35
CA LYS A 310 2.08 -5.41 -1.36
C LYS A 310 3.37 -6.21 -1.54
N ARG A 311 3.38 -7.41 -1.01
CA ARG A 311 4.60 -8.20 -0.80
C ARG A 311 5.09 -8.85 -2.10
N VAL A 312 5.41 -8.01 -3.10
CA VAL A 312 6.02 -8.46 -4.35
C VAL A 312 7.38 -9.13 -4.08
N ASP A 313 8.09 -8.66 -3.06
CA ASP A 313 9.31 -9.28 -2.54
C ASP A 313 9.10 -10.75 -2.15
N VAL A 314 8.02 -11.04 -1.42
CA VAL A 314 7.67 -12.42 -1.04
C VAL A 314 7.27 -13.24 -2.26
N ALA A 315 6.45 -12.69 -3.16
CA ALA A 315 6.00 -13.41 -4.34
C ALA A 315 7.15 -13.78 -5.29
N VAL A 316 8.10 -12.87 -5.51
CA VAL A 316 9.32 -13.13 -6.32
C VAL A 316 10.20 -14.17 -5.63
N TYR A 317 10.45 -14.01 -4.33
CA TYR A 317 11.25 -14.94 -3.53
C TYR A 317 10.64 -16.36 -3.52
N ASP A 318 9.33 -16.46 -3.26
CA ASP A 318 8.63 -17.74 -3.22
C ASP A 318 8.55 -18.40 -4.60
N PHE A 319 8.40 -17.60 -5.67
CA PHE A 319 8.42 -18.13 -7.03
C PHE A 319 9.80 -18.74 -7.39
N ILE A 320 10.89 -18.03 -7.06
CA ILE A 320 12.25 -18.58 -7.26
C ILE A 320 12.44 -19.87 -6.45
N LYS A 321 11.98 -19.89 -5.19
CA LYS A 321 11.99 -21.07 -4.32
C LYS A 321 11.19 -22.23 -4.92
N ALA A 322 9.98 -21.98 -5.40
CA ALA A 322 9.09 -22.96 -5.97
C ALA A 322 9.67 -23.56 -7.27
N VAL A 323 10.32 -22.75 -8.10
CA VAL A 323 11.05 -23.23 -9.30
C VAL A 323 12.23 -24.10 -8.90
N ALA A 324 13.04 -23.70 -7.92
CA ALA A 324 14.19 -24.49 -7.44
C ALA A 324 13.76 -25.86 -6.91
N LYS A 325 12.61 -25.93 -6.25
CA LYS A 325 12.01 -27.16 -5.71
C LYS A 325 11.19 -27.94 -6.74
N ASN A 326 10.97 -27.41 -7.93
CA ASN A 326 10.01 -27.92 -8.90
C ASN A 326 8.59 -28.13 -8.31
N ASP A 327 8.17 -27.21 -7.43
CA ASP A 327 6.90 -27.26 -6.70
C ASP A 327 6.14 -25.93 -6.81
N LEU A 328 5.68 -25.60 -8.02
CA LEU A 328 4.88 -24.41 -8.27
C LEU A 328 3.47 -24.49 -7.62
N ALA A 329 3.04 -25.71 -7.26
CA ALA A 329 1.73 -25.90 -6.61
C ALA A 329 1.71 -25.39 -5.15
N SER A 330 2.89 -25.22 -4.54
CA SER A 330 3.01 -24.65 -3.18
C SER A 330 2.72 -23.16 -3.11
N LEU A 331 2.70 -22.47 -4.24
CA LEU A 331 2.42 -21.02 -4.28
C LEU A 331 0.96 -20.72 -3.96
N PRO A 332 0.66 -19.66 -3.21
CA PRO A 332 -0.70 -19.21 -3.02
C PRO A 332 -1.30 -18.75 -4.37
N LYS A 333 -2.59 -19.00 -4.57
CA LYS A 333 -3.30 -18.51 -5.77
C LYS A 333 -3.40 -16.99 -5.81
N VAL A 334 -3.49 -16.38 -4.63
CA VAL A 334 -3.51 -14.93 -4.42
C VAL A 334 -2.73 -14.65 -3.15
N PHE A 335 -1.88 -13.67 -3.18
CA PHE A 335 -1.15 -13.13 -2.03
C PHE A 335 -2.07 -12.14 -1.30
N ASP A 336 -2.85 -12.63 -0.36
CA ASP A 336 -3.85 -11.93 0.43
C ASP A 336 -3.38 -11.66 1.88
N LEU A 337 -4.27 -11.11 2.74
CA LEU A 337 -3.99 -10.90 4.16
C LEU A 337 -3.74 -12.20 4.93
N LYS A 338 -4.30 -13.32 4.48
CA LYS A 338 -4.19 -14.61 5.18
C LYS A 338 -2.78 -15.19 5.08
N VAL A 339 -2.11 -14.95 3.96
CA VAL A 339 -0.73 -15.40 3.72
C VAL A 339 0.30 -14.26 3.87
N ASP A 340 -0.11 -13.14 4.47
CA ASP A 340 0.70 -11.93 4.62
C ASP A 340 1.26 -11.40 3.28
N GLY A 341 0.53 -11.65 2.20
CA GLY A 341 0.85 -11.16 0.86
C GLY A 341 0.54 -9.69 0.66
N VAL A 342 -0.37 -9.15 1.46
CA VAL A 342 -0.65 -7.71 1.61
C VAL A 342 -0.75 -7.36 3.10
N GLY A 343 -0.59 -6.08 3.43
CA GLY A 343 -0.64 -5.64 4.82
C GLY A 343 -0.38 -4.15 4.99
N TYR A 344 0.20 -3.76 6.11
CA TYR A 344 0.56 -2.37 6.40
C TYR A 344 1.89 -2.29 7.15
N ALA A 345 2.62 -1.19 6.97
CA ALA A 345 3.86 -0.92 7.68
C ALA A 345 3.60 -0.18 9.00
N THR A 346 4.42 -0.45 10.00
CA THR A 346 4.39 0.23 11.31
C THR A 346 5.57 1.16 11.54
N SER A 347 6.42 1.34 10.53
CA SER A 347 7.61 2.19 10.57
C SER A 347 7.24 3.65 10.86
N GLY A 348 8.18 4.37 11.50
CA GLY A 348 7.99 5.78 11.86
C GLY A 348 7.19 6.02 13.14
N GLY A 349 6.68 4.97 13.82
CA GLY A 349 6.04 5.06 15.13
C GLY A 349 4.71 5.83 15.15
N LYS A 350 4.04 5.98 13.99
CA LYS A 350 2.75 6.67 13.87
C LYS A 350 1.55 5.76 14.12
N ILE A 351 1.75 4.44 14.05
CA ILE A 351 0.73 3.43 14.37
C ILE A 351 0.95 3.01 15.83
N ASP A 352 0.17 3.56 16.73
CA ASP A 352 0.23 3.20 18.15
C ASP A 352 -0.41 1.83 18.42
N ALA A 353 -0.21 1.29 19.61
CA ALA A 353 -0.71 -0.03 19.99
C ALA A 353 -2.26 -0.14 19.92
N LYS A 354 -2.97 0.96 20.16
CA LYS A 354 -4.44 0.98 20.06
C LYS A 354 -4.89 0.84 18.62
N LEU A 355 -4.32 1.65 17.73
CA LEU A 355 -4.63 1.58 16.29
C LEU A 355 -4.19 0.24 15.72
N GLN A 356 -3.02 -0.29 16.11
CA GLN A 356 -2.58 -1.61 15.71
C GLN A 356 -3.59 -2.70 16.10
N GLY A 357 -4.10 -2.67 17.35
CA GLY A 357 -5.15 -3.61 17.78
C GLY A 357 -6.43 -3.53 16.94
N ILE A 358 -6.83 -2.33 16.53
CA ILE A 358 -7.98 -2.13 15.65
C ILE A 358 -7.72 -2.71 14.25
N LEU A 359 -6.53 -2.46 13.69
CA LEU A 359 -6.13 -2.97 12.38
C LEU A 359 -6.09 -4.51 12.36
N GLU A 360 -5.53 -5.14 13.40
CA GLU A 360 -5.53 -6.59 13.53
C GLU A 360 -6.95 -7.16 13.69
N GLY A 361 -7.85 -6.44 14.36
CA GLY A 361 -9.28 -6.80 14.42
C GLY A 361 -9.95 -6.78 13.05
N TYR A 362 -9.72 -5.75 12.24
CA TYR A 362 -10.22 -5.69 10.87
C TYR A 362 -9.59 -6.76 9.97
N LYS A 363 -8.26 -6.95 10.07
CA LYS A 363 -7.54 -8.02 9.36
C LYS A 363 -8.17 -9.38 9.64
N ALA A 364 -8.45 -9.69 10.90
CA ALA A 364 -9.10 -10.95 11.28
C ALA A 364 -10.49 -11.10 10.66
N GLN A 365 -11.32 -10.05 10.68
CA GLN A 365 -12.66 -10.09 10.08
C GLN A 365 -12.63 -10.27 8.54
N ILE A 366 -11.63 -9.72 7.86
CA ILE A 366 -11.44 -9.93 6.42
C ILE A 366 -11.01 -11.37 6.16
N ILE A 367 -10.02 -11.89 6.88
CA ILE A 367 -9.54 -13.29 6.75
C ILE A 367 -10.65 -14.30 7.02
N GLU A 368 -11.51 -14.03 8.00
CA GLU A 368 -12.68 -14.86 8.33
C GLU A 368 -13.86 -14.69 7.34
N GLY A 369 -13.77 -13.78 6.39
CA GLY A 369 -14.81 -13.47 5.40
C GLY A 369 -16.03 -12.73 5.95
N LYS A 370 -15.94 -12.19 7.18
CA LYS A 370 -16.98 -11.33 7.77
C LYS A 370 -17.06 -9.98 7.07
N ILE A 371 -15.92 -9.46 6.64
CA ILE A 371 -15.82 -8.29 5.77
C ILE A 371 -15.36 -8.77 4.40
N LYS A 372 -16.21 -8.56 3.39
CA LYS A 372 -15.82 -8.71 1.99
C LYS A 372 -15.38 -7.35 1.47
N VAL A 373 -14.11 -7.24 1.13
CA VAL A 373 -13.58 -6.00 0.60
C VAL A 373 -13.89 -5.89 -0.88
N ALA A 374 -14.45 -4.73 -1.27
CA ALA A 374 -14.78 -4.43 -2.66
C ALA A 374 -13.50 -4.29 -3.51
N ASP A 375 -13.53 -4.85 -4.70
CA ASP A 375 -12.45 -4.77 -5.70
C ASP A 375 -12.73 -3.75 -6.82
N LYS A 376 -13.84 -3.03 -6.71
CA LYS A 376 -14.28 -1.96 -7.63
C LYS A 376 -14.88 -0.81 -6.84
N PRO A 377 -14.61 0.46 -7.25
CA PRO A 377 -15.17 1.67 -6.64
C PRO A 377 -16.68 1.79 -6.74
#